data_5463dc697240710b05c78a170f09bb95
#
_entry.id   5463dc697240710b05c78a170f09bb95
#
_cell.length_a   1.000
_cell.length_b   1.000
_cell.length_c   1.000
_cell.angle_alpha   90.00
_cell.angle_beta   90.00
_cell.angle_gamma   90.00
#
_symmetry.space_group_name_H-M   'P 1'
#
loop_
_entity.id
_entity.type
_entity.pdbx_description
1 polymer ?
#
loop_
_entity_poly.entity_id
_entity_poly.type
_entity_poly.pdbx_seq_one_letter_code
_entity_poly.pdbx_strand_id
1 'polypeptide(L)'
;ARSTSRPSSAASDLYKRQVLEDALKMGITRDEKLITGFIQAVSRQLRPCDNGRWYPLEGCADTSSIRFQNAGHILGSAYIEIRHHYPMNKELYYKAVFSGDLGARDTPLLPDPTPLEEANLLVLESTYGDKNHEDRKSRQQRLQHVLEKALKDNGTVLIPAFSIGRTQELLYELEDIVHRMQGQAIHKGLRWEQLDIIVDSPLAANFTAVYQELKQYWDDEAKQKLQSGRHPLQFEQLLTIKSHDDHQKVVQHLADTGRPAIVIAASGMCAGGRVVNYLKALLSSARHQILFIGYQARGTPGAAILQQRNTGGHVELDGQDYSINAEVIQLSGYSAHADQQDLLHFVEQMRSPPEQIRLVHGDMDAKLELKRKLESKGHKVVIG
;
A
#
# COMPACT_ATOMS: atom_id res chain seq x y z
N ALA A 1 25.63 3.24 -23.85
CA ALA A 1 25.24 1.84 -23.62
C ALA A 1 23.79 1.84 -23.18
N ARG A 2 22.88 1.37 -24.03
CA ARG A 2 21.44 1.26 -23.72
C ARG A 2 21.26 0.09 -22.77
N SER A 3 21.05 0.35 -21.48
CA SER A 3 20.51 -0.64 -20.56
C SER A 3 19.00 -0.71 -20.76
N THR A 4 18.54 -1.55 -21.66
CA THR A 4 17.15 -2.00 -21.71
C THR A 4 16.98 -3.03 -20.59
N SER A 5 16.68 -2.58 -19.38
CA SER A 5 16.23 -3.48 -18.32
C SER A 5 14.86 -4.02 -18.73
N ARG A 6 14.83 -5.22 -19.30
CA ARG A 6 13.59 -6.00 -19.41
C ARG A 6 13.06 -6.22 -17.98
N PRO A 7 11.73 -6.08 -17.74
CA PRO A 7 11.16 -6.49 -16.47
C PRO A 7 11.66 -7.91 -16.15
N SER A 8 12.06 -8.15 -14.91
CA SER A 8 12.62 -9.44 -14.52
C SER A 8 11.60 -10.55 -14.85
N SER A 9 12.07 -11.72 -15.24
CA SER A 9 11.20 -12.87 -15.51
C SER A 9 10.29 -13.20 -14.33
N ALA A 10 10.77 -12.97 -13.09
CA ALA A 10 10.03 -13.16 -11.86
C ALA A 10 8.80 -12.22 -11.73
N ALA A 11 8.92 -10.93 -12.06
CA ALA A 11 7.80 -9.99 -12.04
C ALA A 11 6.74 -10.36 -13.09
N SER A 12 7.16 -10.78 -14.28
CA SER A 12 6.26 -11.27 -15.34
C SER A 12 5.50 -12.55 -14.93
N ASP A 13 6.18 -13.48 -14.26
CA ASP A 13 5.56 -14.74 -13.84
C ASP A 13 4.61 -14.53 -12.65
N LEU A 14 4.91 -13.58 -11.78
CA LEU A 14 4.05 -13.19 -10.68
C LEU A 14 2.74 -12.57 -11.18
N TYR A 15 2.83 -11.64 -12.12
CA TYR A 15 1.66 -11.01 -12.74
C TYR A 15 0.78 -12.03 -13.47
N LYS A 16 1.39 -12.97 -14.18
CA LYS A 16 0.67 -14.09 -14.81
C LYS A 16 -0.14 -14.91 -13.81
N ARG A 17 0.47 -15.25 -12.69
CA ARG A 17 -0.19 -16.05 -11.66
C ARG A 17 -1.37 -15.31 -11.03
N GLN A 18 -1.22 -14.01 -10.73
CA GLN A 18 -2.30 -13.20 -10.18
C GLN A 18 -3.46 -13.07 -11.16
N VAL A 19 -3.20 -12.76 -12.43
CA VAL A 19 -4.25 -12.67 -13.46
C VAL A 19 -4.96 -14.00 -13.66
N LEU A 20 -4.24 -15.12 -13.59
CA LEU A 20 -4.84 -16.46 -13.64
C LEU A 20 -5.78 -16.70 -12.45
N GLU A 21 -5.32 -16.43 -11.24
CA GLU A 21 -6.12 -16.60 -10.02
C GLU A 21 -7.37 -15.74 -10.04
N ASP A 22 -7.26 -14.49 -10.47
CA ASP A 22 -8.38 -13.55 -10.52
C ASP A 22 -9.36 -13.91 -11.65
N ALA A 23 -8.87 -14.32 -12.81
CA ALA A 23 -9.72 -14.82 -13.89
C ALA A 23 -10.49 -16.10 -13.50
N LEU A 24 -9.84 -17.00 -12.76
CA LEU A 24 -10.47 -18.21 -12.21
C LEU A 24 -11.54 -17.86 -11.16
N LYS A 25 -11.26 -16.92 -10.25
CA LYS A 25 -12.22 -16.46 -9.23
C LYS A 25 -13.43 -15.77 -9.86
N MET A 26 -13.21 -14.97 -10.89
CA MET A 26 -14.28 -14.27 -11.62
C MET A 26 -15.04 -15.17 -12.60
N GLY A 27 -14.64 -16.43 -12.76
CA GLY A 27 -15.29 -17.37 -13.67
C GLY A 27 -15.12 -17.06 -15.17
N ILE A 28 -14.14 -16.20 -15.53
CA ILE A 28 -13.95 -15.75 -16.91
C ILE A 28 -13.42 -16.88 -17.78
N THR A 29 -12.40 -17.61 -17.30
CA THR A 29 -11.85 -18.78 -18.01
C THR A 29 -11.01 -19.65 -17.08
N ARG A 30 -10.93 -20.95 -17.39
CA ARG A 30 -10.01 -21.93 -16.76
C ARG A 30 -8.88 -22.33 -17.71
N ASP A 31 -8.82 -21.75 -18.91
CA ASP A 31 -7.82 -22.11 -19.90
C ASP A 31 -6.52 -21.31 -19.67
N GLU A 32 -5.53 -21.96 -19.07
CA GLU A 32 -4.21 -21.37 -18.82
C GLU A 32 -3.50 -20.89 -20.09
N LYS A 33 -3.78 -21.53 -21.26
CA LYS A 33 -3.16 -21.10 -22.53
C LYS A 33 -3.72 -19.77 -22.99
N LEU A 34 -5.04 -19.54 -22.84
CA LEU A 34 -5.67 -18.25 -23.16
C LEU A 34 -5.14 -17.15 -22.25
N ILE A 35 -5.05 -17.39 -20.95
CA ILE A 35 -4.51 -16.41 -19.98
C ILE A 35 -3.04 -16.12 -20.29
N THR A 36 -2.23 -17.16 -20.50
CA THR A 36 -0.82 -16.99 -20.86
C THR A 36 -0.66 -16.21 -22.16
N GLY A 37 -1.46 -16.53 -23.18
CA GLY A 37 -1.49 -15.82 -24.46
C GLY A 37 -1.86 -14.34 -24.30
N PHE A 38 -2.88 -14.03 -23.51
CA PHE A 38 -3.27 -12.66 -23.19
C PHE A 38 -2.14 -11.89 -22.50
N ILE A 39 -1.54 -12.47 -21.45
CA ILE A 39 -0.44 -11.82 -20.73
C ILE A 39 0.77 -11.59 -21.64
N GLN A 40 1.10 -12.56 -22.49
CA GLN A 40 2.18 -12.40 -23.47
C GLN A 40 1.87 -11.29 -24.48
N ALA A 41 0.62 -11.18 -24.95
CA ALA A 41 0.20 -10.12 -25.84
C ALA A 41 0.33 -8.74 -25.20
N VAL A 42 -0.17 -8.58 -23.96
CA VAL A 42 -0.01 -7.34 -23.18
C VAL A 42 1.48 -7.03 -22.97
N SER A 43 2.27 -8.01 -22.52
CA SER A 43 3.71 -7.82 -22.26
C SER A 43 4.51 -7.36 -23.48
N ARG A 44 4.12 -7.81 -24.70
CA ARG A 44 4.76 -7.36 -25.97
C ARG A 44 4.40 -5.92 -26.33
N GLN A 45 3.26 -5.43 -25.86
CA GLN A 45 2.78 -4.07 -26.15
C GLN A 45 3.23 -3.06 -25.07
N LEU A 46 3.76 -3.51 -23.94
CA LEU A 46 4.29 -2.61 -22.91
C LEU A 46 5.49 -1.83 -23.44
N ARG A 47 5.41 -0.51 -23.31
CA ARG A 47 6.50 0.42 -23.64
C ARG A 47 6.95 1.09 -22.36
N PRO A 48 8.18 0.84 -21.89
CA PRO A 48 8.72 1.53 -20.72
C PRO A 48 8.82 3.05 -21.00
N CYS A 49 8.37 3.84 -20.04
CA CYS A 49 8.48 5.29 -20.06
C CYS A 49 9.20 5.76 -18.81
N ASP A 50 10.20 6.62 -18.97
CA ASP A 50 10.90 7.25 -17.86
C ASP A 50 10.03 8.34 -17.25
N ASN A 51 10.04 8.48 -15.93
CA ASN A 51 9.39 9.60 -15.25
C ASN A 51 10.00 10.94 -15.69
N GLY A 52 9.16 11.96 -15.72
CA GLY A 52 9.58 13.34 -16.05
C GLY A 52 9.77 13.61 -17.53
N ARG A 53 9.72 12.62 -18.41
CA ARG A 53 9.92 12.78 -19.86
C ARG A 53 8.59 12.79 -20.62
N TRP A 54 8.45 13.71 -21.57
CA TRP A 54 7.32 13.77 -22.48
C TRP A 54 7.45 12.76 -23.61
N TYR A 55 6.39 12.01 -23.88
CA TYR A 55 6.27 11.04 -24.98
C TYR A 55 5.09 11.42 -25.87
N PRO A 56 5.24 11.41 -27.22
CA PRO A 56 4.13 11.62 -28.10
C PRO A 56 3.10 10.50 -27.96
N LEU A 57 1.81 10.84 -28.02
CA LEU A 57 0.72 9.86 -28.07
C LEU A 57 0.53 9.43 -29.52
N GLU A 58 0.89 8.18 -29.82
CA GLU A 58 0.70 7.60 -31.15
C GLU A 58 -0.79 7.49 -31.49
N GLY A 59 -1.15 7.81 -32.74
CA GLY A 59 -2.53 7.78 -33.20
C GLY A 59 -3.39 9.01 -32.84
N CYS A 60 -2.91 9.89 -31.99
CA CYS A 60 -3.43 11.24 -31.84
C CYS A 60 -2.56 12.14 -32.73
N ALA A 61 -3.16 12.99 -33.59
CA ALA A 61 -2.39 13.96 -34.38
C ALA A 61 -1.21 14.49 -33.55
N ASP A 62 -0.05 14.80 -34.17
CA ASP A 62 1.23 15.21 -33.54
C ASP A 62 1.14 16.35 -32.49
N THR A 63 -0.04 16.57 -31.95
CA THR A 63 -0.42 17.62 -31.01
C THR A 63 -0.54 17.13 -29.57
N SER A 64 -0.51 15.81 -29.32
CA SER A 64 -0.72 15.28 -27.96
C SER A 64 0.51 14.54 -27.44
N SER A 65 0.83 14.78 -26.18
CA SER A 65 1.93 14.11 -25.49
C SER A 65 1.54 13.76 -24.05
N ILE A 66 2.19 12.74 -23.51
CA ILE A 66 1.99 12.22 -22.16
C ILE A 66 3.29 12.25 -21.37
N ARG A 67 3.21 12.53 -20.07
CA ARG A 67 4.32 12.44 -19.13
C ARG A 67 3.85 11.72 -17.86
N PHE A 68 4.69 10.83 -17.35
CA PHE A 68 4.51 10.19 -16.05
C PHE A 68 5.38 10.90 -15.01
N GLN A 69 4.82 11.13 -13.82
CA GLN A 69 5.52 11.72 -12.69
C GLN A 69 5.30 10.84 -11.46
N ASN A 70 6.29 10.76 -10.57
CA ASN A 70 6.16 9.97 -9.36
C ASN A 70 4.94 10.40 -8.53
N ALA A 71 4.04 9.45 -8.23
CA ALA A 71 2.87 9.67 -7.39
C ALA A 71 3.11 9.33 -5.90
N GLY A 72 4.22 8.66 -5.55
CA GLY A 72 4.61 8.35 -4.16
C GLY A 72 3.76 7.29 -3.45
N HIS A 73 2.71 6.76 -4.07
CA HIS A 73 1.76 5.85 -3.42
C HIS A 73 2.34 4.45 -3.17
N ILE A 74 2.89 3.83 -4.20
CA ILE A 74 3.66 2.58 -4.16
C ILE A 74 4.82 2.68 -5.15
N LEU A 75 5.80 1.78 -5.05
CA LEU A 75 6.93 1.76 -5.97
C LEU A 75 6.45 1.62 -7.42
N GLY A 76 6.75 2.63 -8.23
CA GLY A 76 6.36 2.69 -9.64
C GLY A 76 5.00 3.36 -9.91
N SER A 77 4.27 3.80 -8.88
CA SER A 77 3.06 4.60 -9.08
C SER A 77 3.39 5.95 -9.71
N ALA A 78 2.54 6.40 -10.62
CA ALA A 78 2.73 7.67 -11.31
C ALA A 78 1.40 8.40 -11.51
N TYR A 79 1.41 9.70 -11.35
CA TYR A 79 0.36 10.54 -11.90
C TYR A 79 0.67 10.86 -13.37
N ILE A 80 -0.37 11.15 -14.14
CA ILE A 80 -0.28 11.28 -15.59
C ILE A 80 -0.63 12.72 -16.00
N GLU A 81 0.25 13.32 -16.76
CA GLU A 81 0.01 14.61 -17.42
C GLU A 81 -0.18 14.39 -18.92
N ILE A 82 -1.23 14.97 -19.47
CA ILE A 82 -1.51 14.95 -20.91
C ILE A 82 -1.52 16.40 -21.40
N ARG A 83 -0.72 16.69 -22.42
CA ARG A 83 -0.77 17.96 -23.14
C ARG A 83 -1.41 17.77 -24.51
N HIS A 84 -2.28 18.69 -24.87
CA HIS A 84 -2.82 18.79 -26.20
C HIS A 84 -2.58 20.21 -26.72
N HIS A 85 -1.71 20.34 -27.72
CA HIS A 85 -1.38 21.63 -28.33
C HIS A 85 -2.46 22.07 -29.30
N TYR A 86 -2.76 23.37 -29.31
CA TYR A 86 -3.71 23.93 -30.26
C TYR A 86 -3.12 23.94 -31.67
N PRO A 87 -3.87 23.47 -32.69
CA PRO A 87 -3.35 23.35 -34.06
C PRO A 87 -2.83 24.65 -34.65
N MET A 88 -3.47 25.79 -34.31
CA MET A 88 -3.13 27.12 -34.83
C MET A 88 -1.98 27.79 -34.07
N ASN A 89 -1.67 27.34 -32.85
CA ASN A 89 -0.56 27.86 -32.06
C ASN A 89 0.02 26.74 -31.18
N LYS A 90 1.13 26.17 -31.61
CA LYS A 90 1.79 25.03 -30.91
C LYS A 90 2.45 25.43 -29.57
N GLU A 91 2.58 26.71 -29.27
CA GLU A 91 3.06 27.16 -27.95
C GLU A 91 1.96 27.10 -26.90
N LEU A 92 0.70 27.18 -27.32
CA LEU A 92 -0.45 27.05 -26.44
C LEU A 92 -0.89 25.57 -26.36
N TYR A 93 -1.21 25.12 -25.17
CA TYR A 93 -1.72 23.78 -24.92
C TYR A 93 -2.75 23.75 -23.79
N TYR A 94 -3.61 22.76 -23.86
CA TYR A 94 -4.49 22.35 -22.75
C TYR A 94 -3.83 21.19 -22.02
N LYS A 95 -3.72 21.29 -20.69
CA LYS A 95 -3.07 20.28 -19.84
C LYS A 95 -4.09 19.63 -18.92
N ALA A 96 -4.36 18.35 -19.12
CA ALA A 96 -5.13 17.52 -18.22
C ALA A 96 -4.18 16.66 -17.36
N VAL A 97 -4.47 16.57 -16.06
CA VAL A 97 -3.69 15.78 -15.11
C VAL A 97 -4.61 14.80 -14.38
N PHE A 98 -4.18 13.55 -14.33
CA PHE A 98 -4.83 12.48 -13.60
C PHE A 98 -3.91 12.03 -12.46
N SER A 99 -4.31 12.30 -11.24
CA SER A 99 -3.47 12.00 -10.07
C SER A 99 -3.20 10.50 -9.90
N GLY A 100 -4.14 9.64 -10.35
CA GLY A 100 -4.14 8.28 -9.82
C GLY A 100 -4.21 8.35 -8.29
N ASP A 101 -3.71 7.34 -7.61
CA ASP A 101 -3.57 7.34 -6.17
C ASP A 101 -2.26 8.07 -5.79
N LEU A 102 -2.39 9.16 -5.03
CA LEU A 102 -1.25 9.93 -4.53
C LEU A 102 -0.75 9.37 -3.20
N GLY A 103 0.55 9.35 -3.02
CA GLY A 103 1.17 8.98 -1.75
C GLY A 103 1.08 10.08 -0.70
N ALA A 104 1.02 9.68 0.57
CA ALA A 104 1.22 10.60 1.68
C ALA A 104 2.68 11.08 1.70
N ARG A 105 2.90 12.32 2.15
CA ARG A 105 4.25 12.87 2.32
C ARG A 105 4.94 12.28 3.55
N ASP A 106 6.26 12.37 3.58
CA ASP A 106 7.10 11.88 4.67
C ASP A 106 6.89 10.38 4.98
N THR A 107 6.46 9.58 3.98
CA THR A 107 6.39 8.12 4.13
C THR A 107 7.78 7.50 4.00
N PRO A 108 8.05 6.40 4.73
CA PRO A 108 9.35 5.73 4.58
C PRO A 108 9.48 5.07 3.22
N LEU A 109 10.72 4.92 2.77
CA LEU A 109 11.12 4.08 1.64
C LEU A 109 10.92 4.72 0.26
N LEU A 110 9.87 5.52 0.05
CA LEU A 110 9.57 6.11 -1.25
C LEU A 110 9.63 7.63 -1.19
N PRO A 111 10.12 8.30 -2.26
CA PRO A 111 10.07 9.76 -2.33
C PRO A 111 8.64 10.26 -2.41
N ASP A 112 8.43 11.46 -1.89
CA ASP A 112 7.16 12.17 -1.98
C ASP A 112 6.65 12.32 -3.42
N PRO A 113 5.34 12.52 -3.64
CA PRO A 113 4.81 12.86 -4.95
C PRO A 113 5.55 14.04 -5.57
N THR A 114 5.91 13.92 -6.84
CA THR A 114 6.51 15.04 -7.58
C THR A 114 5.55 16.23 -7.58
N PRO A 115 5.99 17.47 -7.23
CA PRO A 115 5.13 18.65 -7.27
C PRO A 115 4.53 18.89 -8.65
N LEU A 116 3.21 19.15 -8.69
CA LEU A 116 2.51 19.49 -9.91
C LEU A 116 2.68 20.99 -10.20
N GLU A 117 3.24 21.33 -11.37
CA GLU A 117 3.50 22.72 -11.71
C GLU A 117 2.26 23.47 -12.19
N GLU A 118 1.41 22.83 -13.00
CA GLU A 118 0.24 23.44 -13.64
C GLU A 118 -0.73 22.40 -14.18
N ALA A 119 -2.00 22.75 -14.27
CA ALA A 119 -3.03 21.98 -14.97
C ALA A 119 -4.18 22.91 -15.38
N ASN A 120 -4.84 22.66 -16.54
CA ASN A 120 -6.15 23.24 -16.83
C ASN A 120 -7.24 22.39 -16.18
N LEU A 121 -7.17 21.07 -16.33
CA LEU A 121 -8.03 20.11 -15.65
C LEU A 121 -7.21 19.19 -14.73
N LEU A 122 -7.57 19.18 -13.46
CA LEU A 122 -7.02 18.22 -12.52
C LEU A 122 -8.10 17.19 -12.11
N VAL A 123 -7.88 15.91 -12.42
CA VAL A 123 -8.66 14.79 -11.89
C VAL A 123 -7.91 14.28 -10.69
N LEU A 124 -8.46 14.50 -9.50
CA LEU A 124 -7.79 14.29 -8.21
C LEU A 124 -8.50 13.21 -7.41
N GLU A 125 -7.73 12.29 -6.82
CA GLU A 125 -8.25 11.35 -5.82
C GLU A 125 -8.76 12.09 -4.57
N SER A 126 -9.55 11.38 -3.74
CA SER A 126 -10.12 11.95 -2.53
C SER A 126 -10.36 10.92 -1.41
N THR A 127 -9.55 9.86 -1.38
CA THR A 127 -9.71 8.75 -0.42
C THR A 127 -9.75 9.24 1.03
N TYR A 128 -8.86 10.15 1.41
CA TYR A 128 -8.82 10.78 2.73
C TYR A 128 -9.11 12.29 2.68
N GLY A 129 -10.02 12.68 1.79
CA GLY A 129 -10.40 14.08 1.63
C GLY A 129 -11.06 14.72 2.86
N ASP A 130 -11.46 13.91 3.85
CA ASP A 130 -12.15 14.31 5.08
C ASP A 130 -11.28 14.35 6.34
N LYS A 131 -10.03 13.85 6.29
CA LYS A 131 -9.18 13.69 7.49
C LYS A 131 -7.69 13.70 7.17
N ASN A 132 -6.90 13.96 8.22
CA ASN A 132 -5.44 13.92 8.17
C ASN A 132 -4.90 12.67 8.85
N HIS A 133 -3.71 12.27 8.44
CA HIS A 133 -2.95 11.20 9.08
C HIS A 133 -2.19 11.72 10.31
N GLU A 134 -1.81 10.79 11.18
CA GLU A 134 -0.82 11.07 12.22
C GLU A 134 0.55 11.30 11.57
N ASP A 135 1.34 12.19 12.16
CA ASP A 135 2.72 12.35 11.71
C ASP A 135 3.53 11.06 11.91
N ARG A 136 4.57 10.89 11.07
CA ARG A 136 5.35 9.65 11.03
C ARG A 136 5.97 9.27 12.37
N LYS A 137 6.49 10.23 13.12
CA LYS A 137 7.14 9.96 14.40
C LYS A 137 6.15 9.45 15.44
N SER A 138 4.99 10.08 15.54
CA SER A 138 3.93 9.67 16.46
C SER A 138 3.39 8.28 16.14
N ARG A 139 3.15 7.98 14.84
CA ARG A 139 2.65 6.65 14.44
C ARG A 139 3.66 5.55 14.74
N GLN A 140 4.98 5.78 14.52
CA GLN A 140 6.02 4.80 14.81
C GLN A 140 6.13 4.52 16.32
N GLN A 141 6.05 5.55 17.16
CA GLN A 141 6.00 5.40 18.62
C GLN A 141 4.76 4.62 19.07
N ARG A 142 3.60 4.90 18.48
CA ARG A 142 2.37 4.16 18.77
C ARG A 142 2.47 2.71 18.32
N LEU A 143 3.02 2.43 17.12
CA LEU A 143 3.27 1.06 16.68
C LEU A 143 4.13 0.32 17.70
N GLN A 144 5.27 0.90 18.10
CA GLN A 144 6.14 0.30 19.11
C GLN A 144 5.39 0.02 20.43
N HIS A 145 4.65 1.01 20.95
CA HIS A 145 3.89 0.85 22.21
C HIS A 145 2.81 -0.23 22.12
N VAL A 146 2.08 -0.30 20.99
CA VAL A 146 1.09 -1.34 20.73
C VAL A 146 1.74 -2.72 20.71
N LEU A 147 2.87 -2.86 20.03
CA LEU A 147 3.62 -4.12 19.99
C LEU A 147 4.15 -4.52 21.38
N GLU A 148 4.74 -3.60 22.12
CA GLU A 148 5.22 -3.85 23.48
C GLU A 148 4.10 -4.33 24.42
N LYS A 149 2.92 -3.72 24.31
CA LYS A 149 1.74 -4.13 25.09
C LYS A 149 1.26 -5.51 24.68
N ALA A 150 1.09 -5.75 23.38
CA ALA A 150 0.52 -6.95 22.83
C ALA A 150 1.40 -8.21 23.02
N LEU A 151 2.70 -8.03 23.05
CA LEU A 151 3.64 -9.15 23.18
C LEU A 151 3.93 -9.56 24.63
N LYS A 152 3.40 -8.81 25.65
CA LYS A 152 3.64 -9.09 27.07
C LYS A 152 2.98 -10.35 27.59
N ASP A 153 1.86 -10.77 27.03
CA ASP A 153 1.05 -11.91 27.44
C ASP A 153 1.29 -13.15 26.57
N ASN A 154 2.38 -13.19 25.83
CA ASN A 154 2.71 -14.26 24.89
C ASN A 154 1.69 -14.39 23.75
N GLY A 155 1.11 -13.28 23.31
CA GLY A 155 0.18 -13.21 22.19
C GLY A 155 0.88 -12.99 20.86
N THR A 156 0.17 -13.31 19.78
CA THR A 156 0.57 -12.99 18.40
C THR A 156 -0.13 -11.71 17.97
N VAL A 157 0.61 -10.80 17.32
CA VAL A 157 0.05 -9.61 16.66
C VAL A 157 -0.15 -9.93 15.18
N LEU A 158 -1.41 -10.04 14.76
CA LEU A 158 -1.75 -10.20 13.34
C LEU A 158 -1.98 -8.84 12.70
N ILE A 159 -1.27 -8.57 11.62
CA ILE A 159 -1.38 -7.32 10.84
C ILE A 159 -1.86 -7.64 9.42
N PRO A 160 -3.16 -7.48 9.14
CA PRO A 160 -3.67 -7.56 7.79
C PRO A 160 -3.07 -6.45 6.92
N ALA A 161 -2.37 -6.80 5.84
CA ALA A 161 -1.71 -5.83 4.98
C ALA A 161 -1.80 -6.22 3.51
N PHE A 162 -1.80 -5.21 2.62
CA PHE A 162 -1.65 -5.46 1.20
C PHE A 162 -0.23 -5.94 0.88
N SER A 163 -0.12 -6.83 -0.07
CA SER A 163 1.15 -7.46 -0.45
C SER A 163 2.17 -6.49 -1.02
N ILE A 164 1.71 -5.38 -1.61
CA ILE A 164 2.55 -4.30 -2.15
C ILE A 164 2.35 -3.00 -1.37
N GLY A 165 3.40 -2.24 -1.19
CA GLY A 165 3.41 -0.95 -0.51
C GLY A 165 3.38 -1.11 1.01
N ARG A 166 2.22 -1.40 1.58
CA ARG A 166 2.01 -1.47 3.05
C ARG A 166 2.92 -2.46 3.76
N THR A 167 3.09 -3.66 3.20
CA THR A 167 3.99 -4.65 3.79
C THR A 167 5.42 -4.14 3.83
N GLN A 168 5.92 -3.52 2.75
CA GLN A 168 7.30 -3.05 2.68
C GLN A 168 7.56 -1.86 3.62
N GLU A 169 6.64 -0.91 3.71
CA GLU A 169 6.76 0.20 4.66
C GLU A 169 6.72 -0.28 6.12
N LEU A 170 5.82 -1.23 6.42
CA LEU A 170 5.76 -1.81 7.77
C LEU A 170 7.06 -2.54 8.11
N LEU A 171 7.64 -3.30 7.18
CA LEU A 171 8.94 -3.95 7.39
C LEU A 171 10.05 -2.94 7.66
N TYR A 172 10.06 -1.82 6.91
CA TYR A 172 11.01 -0.74 7.11
C TYR A 172 10.94 -0.15 8.53
N GLU A 173 9.73 0.09 9.05
CA GLU A 173 9.56 0.64 10.39
C GLU A 173 9.80 -0.40 11.48
N LEU A 174 9.44 -1.66 11.28
CA LEU A 174 9.73 -2.74 12.22
C LEU A 174 11.24 -2.98 12.36
N GLU A 175 11.97 -2.97 11.25
CA GLU A 175 13.44 -3.06 11.29
C GLU A 175 14.03 -1.90 12.10
N ASP A 176 13.53 -0.69 11.90
CA ASP A 176 14.00 0.48 12.65
C ASP A 176 13.70 0.37 14.15
N ILE A 177 12.53 -0.12 14.52
CA ILE A 177 12.17 -0.37 15.93
C ILE A 177 13.11 -1.43 16.51
N VAL A 178 13.28 -2.58 15.87
CA VAL A 178 14.16 -3.67 16.32
C VAL A 178 15.60 -3.16 16.50
N HIS A 179 16.09 -2.40 15.53
CA HIS A 179 17.44 -1.82 15.59
C HIS A 179 17.62 -0.84 16.77
N ARG A 180 16.68 0.07 16.98
CA ARG A 180 16.72 1.04 18.10
C ARG A 180 16.57 0.39 19.47
N MET A 181 15.81 -0.69 19.51
CA MET A 181 15.50 -1.40 20.76
C MET A 181 16.42 -2.59 21.03
N GLN A 182 17.48 -2.74 20.26
CA GLN A 182 18.45 -3.84 20.40
C GLN A 182 19.00 -3.91 21.84
N GLY A 183 19.04 -5.11 22.42
CA GLY A 183 19.44 -5.36 23.79
C GLY A 183 18.36 -5.09 24.84
N GLN A 184 17.20 -4.51 24.46
CA GLN A 184 16.10 -4.25 25.38
C GLN A 184 15.13 -5.42 25.40
N ALA A 185 14.57 -5.69 26.58
CA ALA A 185 13.54 -6.71 26.74
C ALA A 185 12.15 -6.13 26.45
N ILE A 186 11.34 -6.84 25.68
CA ILE A 186 9.89 -6.59 25.53
C ILE A 186 9.19 -7.01 26.83
N HIS A 187 9.54 -8.21 27.32
CA HIS A 187 9.14 -8.72 28.62
C HIS A 187 10.17 -9.74 29.16
N LYS A 188 9.96 -10.29 30.36
CA LYS A 188 10.85 -11.30 30.93
C LYS A 188 10.91 -12.54 30.02
N GLY A 189 12.05 -12.77 29.38
CA GLY A 189 12.31 -13.91 28.50
C GLY A 189 12.18 -13.63 27.00
N LEU A 190 11.81 -12.40 26.57
CA LEU A 190 11.77 -12.01 25.18
C LEU A 190 12.45 -10.65 24.97
N ARG A 191 13.43 -10.60 24.06
CA ARG A 191 14.08 -9.38 23.61
C ARG A 191 13.67 -9.05 22.18
N TRP A 192 13.84 -7.79 21.78
CA TRP A 192 13.49 -7.33 20.42
C TRP A 192 14.22 -8.10 19.32
N GLU A 193 15.48 -8.43 19.52
CA GLU A 193 16.28 -9.21 18.56
C GLU A 193 15.87 -10.69 18.46
N GLN A 194 15.01 -11.17 19.33
CA GLN A 194 14.49 -12.55 19.35
C GLN A 194 13.06 -12.66 18.82
N LEU A 195 12.44 -11.53 18.47
CA LEU A 195 11.06 -11.47 18.02
C LEU A 195 10.94 -11.95 16.57
N ASP A 196 10.11 -12.95 16.33
CA ASP A 196 9.81 -13.42 14.99
C ASP A 196 8.87 -12.42 14.28
N ILE A 197 9.28 -11.89 13.12
CA ILE A 197 8.47 -11.07 12.22
C ILE A 197 8.20 -11.88 10.96
N ILE A 198 6.96 -12.34 10.82
CA ILE A 198 6.57 -13.31 9.82
C ILE A 198 5.78 -12.63 8.70
N VAL A 199 6.30 -12.66 7.48
CA VAL A 199 5.55 -12.29 6.27
C VAL A 199 4.95 -13.55 5.67
N ASP A 200 3.64 -13.73 5.85
CA ASP A 200 2.93 -14.90 5.33
C ASP A 200 2.07 -14.52 4.12
N SER A 201 2.77 -14.18 3.05
CA SER A 201 2.21 -13.90 1.73
C SER A 201 3.29 -14.11 0.67
N PRO A 202 3.19 -15.15 -0.18
CA PRO A 202 4.13 -15.35 -1.29
C PRO A 202 4.21 -14.15 -2.23
N LEU A 203 3.07 -13.48 -2.44
CA LEU A 203 3.00 -12.27 -3.27
C LEU A 203 3.78 -11.12 -2.62
N ALA A 204 3.62 -10.91 -1.31
CA ALA A 204 4.38 -9.89 -0.59
C ALA A 204 5.89 -10.16 -0.60
N ALA A 205 6.30 -11.42 -0.45
CA ALA A 205 7.70 -11.82 -0.56
C ALA A 205 8.31 -11.46 -1.93
N ASN A 206 7.56 -11.73 -3.00
CA ASN A 206 8.00 -11.41 -4.36
C ASN A 206 8.07 -9.89 -4.57
N PHE A 207 7.09 -9.12 -4.12
CA PHE A 207 7.15 -7.66 -4.20
C PHE A 207 8.32 -7.08 -3.36
N THR A 208 8.58 -7.65 -2.19
CA THR A 208 9.72 -7.24 -1.36
C THR A 208 11.04 -7.46 -2.10
N ALA A 209 11.19 -8.58 -2.83
CA ALA A 209 12.37 -8.81 -3.68
C ALA A 209 12.48 -7.76 -4.80
N VAL A 210 11.37 -7.41 -5.46
CA VAL A 210 11.35 -6.34 -6.49
C VAL A 210 11.73 -4.99 -5.89
N TYR A 211 11.23 -4.64 -4.70
CA TYR A 211 11.64 -3.41 -4.01
C TYR A 211 13.17 -3.39 -3.75
N GLN A 212 13.76 -4.52 -3.35
CA GLN A 212 15.21 -4.65 -3.15
C GLN A 212 16.01 -4.52 -4.46
N GLU A 213 15.49 -5.06 -5.57
CA GLU A 213 16.11 -4.89 -6.89
C GLU A 213 16.06 -3.43 -7.38
N LEU A 214 15.00 -2.70 -7.04
CA LEU A 214 14.73 -1.33 -7.47
C LEU A 214 15.10 -0.26 -6.42
N LYS A 215 16.04 -0.56 -5.52
CA LYS A 215 16.49 0.34 -4.45
C LYS A 215 17.00 1.71 -4.92
N GLN A 216 17.38 1.86 -6.18
CA GLN A 216 17.76 3.16 -6.75
C GLN A 216 16.61 4.18 -6.73
N TYR A 217 15.36 3.73 -6.68
CA TYR A 217 14.16 4.56 -6.61
C TYR A 217 13.67 4.83 -5.17
N TRP A 218 14.37 4.30 -4.16
CA TRP A 218 14.07 4.60 -2.77
C TRP A 218 14.41 6.05 -2.44
N ASP A 219 13.84 6.56 -1.36
CA ASP A 219 14.16 7.88 -0.84
C ASP A 219 15.61 7.96 -0.30
N ASP A 220 16.03 9.16 0.06
CA ASP A 220 17.39 9.39 0.53
C ASP A 220 17.63 8.78 1.93
N GLU A 221 16.58 8.75 2.80
CA GLU A 221 16.68 8.12 4.11
C GLU A 221 16.96 6.62 3.99
N ALA A 222 16.18 5.93 3.15
CA ALA A 222 16.36 4.49 2.91
C ALA A 222 17.72 4.18 2.27
N LYS A 223 18.20 5.03 1.36
CA LYS A 223 19.55 4.91 0.78
C LYS A 223 20.66 5.10 1.82
N GLN A 224 20.49 6.06 2.76
CA GLN A 224 21.44 6.25 3.86
C GLN A 224 21.49 5.04 4.81
N LYS A 225 20.32 4.43 5.11
CA LYS A 225 20.28 3.18 5.89
C LYS A 225 21.08 2.06 5.19
N LEU A 226 20.92 1.88 3.87
CA LEU A 226 21.69 0.91 3.12
C LEU A 226 23.21 1.19 3.17
N GLN A 227 23.61 2.46 3.07
CA GLN A 227 25.03 2.86 3.17
C GLN A 227 25.62 2.59 4.56
N SER A 228 24.82 2.63 5.61
CA SER A 228 25.21 2.26 6.98
C SER A 228 25.27 0.75 7.23
N GLY A 229 25.01 -0.08 6.20
CA GLY A 229 24.99 -1.54 6.32
C GLY A 229 23.67 -2.13 6.82
N ARG A 230 22.63 -1.31 7.01
CA ARG A 230 21.28 -1.78 7.38
C ARG A 230 20.52 -2.20 6.12
N HIS A 231 19.68 -3.22 6.27
CA HIS A 231 18.84 -3.75 5.19
C HIS A 231 17.37 -3.80 5.63
N PRO A 232 16.63 -2.68 5.53
CA PRO A 232 15.29 -2.56 6.14
C PRO A 232 14.24 -3.52 5.59
N LEU A 233 14.46 -4.13 4.42
CA LEU A 233 13.60 -5.16 3.86
C LEU A 233 14.21 -6.58 3.93
N GLN A 234 15.34 -6.74 4.63
CA GLN A 234 16.02 -8.03 4.81
C GLN A 234 16.85 -7.99 6.10
N PHE A 235 16.27 -8.41 7.21
CA PHE A 235 16.91 -8.42 8.53
C PHE A 235 16.68 -9.76 9.22
N GLU A 236 17.44 -10.07 10.26
CA GLU A 236 17.55 -11.39 10.89
C GLU A 236 16.20 -11.92 11.41
N GLN A 237 15.35 -11.04 11.97
CA GLN A 237 14.06 -11.40 12.56
C GLN A 237 12.98 -11.69 11.50
N LEU A 238 13.23 -11.36 10.23
CA LEU A 238 12.26 -11.51 9.15
C LEU A 238 12.20 -12.94 8.62
N LEU A 239 11.06 -13.57 8.84
CA LEU A 239 10.73 -14.90 8.31
C LEU A 239 9.70 -14.78 7.18
N THR A 240 9.93 -15.46 6.06
CA THR A 240 8.99 -15.44 4.93
C THR A 240 8.44 -16.83 4.66
N ILE A 241 7.11 -16.98 4.70
CA ILE A 241 6.42 -18.24 4.47
C ILE A 241 6.01 -18.35 2.99
N LYS A 242 6.57 -19.30 2.29
CA LYS A 242 6.32 -19.49 0.85
C LYS A 242 5.30 -20.60 0.55
N SER A 243 5.40 -21.75 1.18
CA SER A 243 4.53 -22.89 0.91
C SER A 243 3.20 -22.80 1.65
N HIS A 244 2.20 -23.53 1.16
CA HIS A 244 0.91 -23.67 1.85
C HIS A 244 1.03 -24.53 3.10
N ASP A 245 1.82 -25.60 3.04
CA ASP A 245 2.01 -26.51 4.17
C ASP A 245 2.71 -25.82 5.35
N ASP A 246 3.72 -25.00 5.07
CA ASP A 246 4.39 -24.21 6.12
C ASP A 246 3.45 -23.14 6.69
N HIS A 247 2.60 -22.52 5.85
CA HIS A 247 1.55 -21.63 6.33
C HIS A 247 0.64 -22.31 7.36
N GLN A 248 0.11 -23.48 7.04
CA GLN A 248 -0.77 -24.21 7.96
C GLN A 248 -0.07 -24.57 9.28
N LYS A 249 1.19 -25.02 9.21
CA LYS A 249 2.00 -25.32 10.41
C LYS A 249 2.22 -24.08 11.27
N VAL A 250 2.52 -22.92 10.66
CA VAL A 250 2.73 -21.68 11.40
C VAL A 250 1.43 -21.19 12.06
N VAL A 251 0.30 -21.21 11.35
CA VAL A 251 -1.01 -20.86 11.92
C VAL A 251 -1.30 -21.72 13.15
N GLN A 252 -1.18 -23.04 13.02
CA GLN A 252 -1.43 -23.98 14.10
C GLN A 252 -0.46 -23.78 15.27
N HIS A 253 0.84 -23.65 14.98
CA HIS A 253 1.86 -23.44 16.00
C HIS A 253 1.60 -22.19 16.85
N LEU A 254 1.26 -21.05 16.21
CA LEU A 254 0.98 -19.79 16.91
C LEU A 254 -0.31 -19.88 17.73
N ALA A 255 -1.34 -20.54 17.22
CA ALA A 255 -2.59 -20.77 17.95
C ALA A 255 -2.38 -21.64 19.20
N ASP A 256 -1.62 -22.73 19.09
CA ASP A 256 -1.41 -23.70 20.18
C ASP A 256 -0.44 -23.19 21.25
N THR A 257 0.67 -22.61 20.83
CA THR A 257 1.77 -22.25 21.75
C THR A 257 1.66 -20.84 22.31
N GLY A 258 0.99 -19.92 21.56
CA GLY A 258 0.99 -18.50 21.88
C GLY A 258 2.38 -17.88 21.86
N ARG A 259 3.29 -18.39 21.02
CA ARG A 259 4.61 -17.80 20.87
C ARG A 259 4.47 -16.35 20.41
N PRO A 260 5.12 -15.38 21.12
CA PRO A 260 5.12 -13.99 20.70
C PRO A 260 5.69 -13.84 19.29
N ALA A 261 4.90 -13.31 18.38
CA ALA A 261 5.30 -13.05 17.00
C ALA A 261 4.48 -11.92 16.40
N ILE A 262 5.03 -11.26 15.38
CA ILE A 262 4.30 -10.36 14.50
C ILE A 262 4.06 -11.08 13.19
N VAL A 263 2.80 -11.20 12.77
CA VAL A 263 2.42 -11.83 11.50
C VAL A 263 1.83 -10.77 10.57
N ILE A 264 2.44 -10.59 9.42
CA ILE A 264 1.95 -9.73 8.33
C ILE A 264 1.39 -10.65 7.25
N ALA A 265 0.09 -10.60 7.02
CA ALA A 265 -0.59 -11.49 6.07
C ALA A 265 -1.55 -10.75 5.14
N ALA A 266 -1.65 -11.19 3.91
CA ALA A 266 -2.60 -10.67 2.91
C ALA A 266 -3.92 -11.47 2.96
N SER A 267 -5.06 -10.83 2.69
CA SER A 267 -5.30 -9.49 2.17
C SER A 267 -5.50 -8.46 3.29
N GLY A 268 -5.19 -7.20 2.99
CA GLY A 268 -5.30 -6.10 3.95
C GLY A 268 -6.73 -5.79 4.42
N MET A 269 -7.77 -6.21 3.67
CA MET A 269 -9.20 -6.04 4.03
C MET A 269 -9.84 -7.32 4.55
N CYS A 270 -9.07 -8.37 4.78
CA CYS A 270 -9.52 -9.67 5.29
C CYS A 270 -10.54 -10.41 4.40
N ALA A 271 -10.73 -10.00 3.16
CA ALA A 271 -11.71 -10.57 2.23
C ALA A 271 -11.26 -11.90 1.58
N GLY A 272 -10.11 -12.42 1.95
CA GLY A 272 -9.53 -13.66 1.43
C GLY A 272 -8.03 -13.74 1.69
N GLY A 273 -7.39 -14.79 1.20
CA GLY A 273 -5.96 -15.02 1.38
C GLY A 273 -5.62 -15.63 2.74
N ARG A 274 -4.31 -15.73 3.01
CA ARG A 274 -3.78 -16.42 4.21
C ARG A 274 -4.20 -15.77 5.54
N VAL A 275 -4.45 -14.46 5.53
CA VAL A 275 -4.93 -13.72 6.71
C VAL A 275 -6.21 -14.32 7.30
N VAL A 276 -7.10 -14.87 6.47
CA VAL A 276 -8.37 -15.47 6.93
C VAL A 276 -8.11 -16.66 7.84
N ASN A 277 -7.12 -17.51 7.53
CA ASN A 277 -6.78 -18.66 8.36
C ASN A 277 -6.23 -18.22 9.74
N TYR A 278 -5.40 -17.16 9.77
CA TYR A 278 -4.97 -16.58 11.04
C TYR A 278 -6.14 -15.97 11.83
N LEU A 279 -7.05 -15.26 11.19
CA LEU A 279 -8.22 -14.71 11.86
C LEU A 279 -9.07 -15.81 12.50
N LYS A 280 -9.35 -16.90 11.76
CA LYS A 280 -10.09 -18.05 12.29
C LYS A 280 -9.41 -18.70 13.50
N ALA A 281 -8.09 -18.76 13.50
CA ALA A 281 -7.31 -19.36 14.59
C ALA A 281 -7.12 -18.45 15.81
N LEU A 282 -7.05 -17.13 15.62
CA LEU A 282 -6.60 -16.19 16.65
C LEU A 282 -7.71 -15.31 17.23
N LEU A 283 -8.79 -15.01 16.47
CA LEU A 283 -9.84 -14.05 16.87
C LEU A 283 -10.53 -14.41 18.20
N SER A 284 -10.73 -15.70 18.47
CA SER A 284 -11.48 -16.16 19.63
C SER A 284 -10.68 -16.14 20.94
N SER A 285 -9.41 -15.75 20.91
CA SER A 285 -8.55 -15.71 22.09
C SER A 285 -8.13 -14.26 22.43
N ALA A 286 -8.42 -13.84 23.66
CA ALA A 286 -8.04 -12.51 24.16
C ALA A 286 -6.52 -12.29 24.26
N ARG A 287 -5.72 -13.34 24.13
CA ARG A 287 -4.25 -13.26 24.13
C ARG A 287 -3.69 -12.62 22.87
N HIS A 288 -4.42 -12.72 21.74
CA HIS A 288 -3.95 -12.24 20.47
C HIS A 288 -4.46 -10.83 20.16
N GLN A 289 -3.79 -10.18 19.24
CA GLN A 289 -4.15 -8.83 18.80
C GLN A 289 -4.27 -8.76 17.29
N ILE A 290 -5.29 -8.07 16.81
CA ILE A 290 -5.47 -7.73 15.39
C ILE A 290 -5.17 -6.25 15.22
N LEU A 291 -4.13 -5.92 14.47
CA LEU A 291 -3.68 -4.56 14.25
C LEU A 291 -3.94 -4.12 12.81
N PHE A 292 -4.97 -3.31 12.61
CA PHE A 292 -5.24 -2.71 11.31
C PHE A 292 -4.40 -1.44 11.12
N ILE A 293 -3.63 -1.40 10.04
CA ILE A 293 -2.75 -0.29 9.68
C ILE A 293 -3.24 0.50 8.46
N GLY A 294 -4.39 0.16 7.90
CA GLY A 294 -4.95 0.79 6.71
C GLY A 294 -6.47 0.95 6.78
N TYR A 295 -6.99 1.58 5.73
CA TYR A 295 -8.42 1.71 5.52
C TYR A 295 -9.09 0.34 5.39
N GLN A 296 -10.29 0.22 5.97
CA GLN A 296 -11.14 -0.97 5.84
C GLN A 296 -12.43 -0.58 5.14
N ALA A 297 -12.63 -1.06 3.91
CA ALA A 297 -13.78 -0.71 3.10
C ALA A 297 -15.07 -1.29 3.67
N ARG A 298 -16.17 -0.54 3.60
CA ARG A 298 -17.49 -1.00 4.00
C ARG A 298 -17.86 -2.31 3.29
N GLY A 299 -18.46 -3.25 4.04
CA GLY A 299 -18.83 -4.57 3.51
C GLY A 299 -17.69 -5.59 3.49
N THR A 300 -16.50 -5.25 3.99
CA THR A 300 -15.40 -6.22 4.14
C THR A 300 -15.36 -6.82 5.55
N PRO A 301 -14.83 -8.06 5.71
CA PRO A 301 -14.66 -8.65 7.03
C PRO A 301 -13.78 -7.80 7.96
N GLY A 302 -12.76 -7.14 7.44
CA GLY A 302 -11.92 -6.23 8.23
C GLY A 302 -12.71 -5.04 8.80
N ALA A 303 -13.64 -4.46 8.02
CA ALA A 303 -14.53 -3.41 8.52
C ALA A 303 -15.51 -3.94 9.58
N ALA A 304 -16.04 -5.14 9.41
CA ALA A 304 -16.91 -5.79 10.39
C ALA A 304 -16.17 -6.03 11.72
N ILE A 305 -14.93 -6.55 11.67
CA ILE A 305 -14.08 -6.76 12.86
C ILE A 305 -13.85 -5.43 13.59
N LEU A 306 -13.51 -4.34 12.87
CA LEU A 306 -13.31 -3.03 13.46
C LEU A 306 -14.58 -2.45 14.11
N GLN A 307 -15.73 -2.62 13.49
CA GLN A 307 -17.01 -2.14 14.02
C GLN A 307 -17.39 -2.86 15.31
N GLN A 308 -17.07 -4.14 15.41
CA GLN A 308 -17.47 -5.01 16.53
C GLN A 308 -16.39 -5.17 17.61
N ARG A 309 -15.25 -4.50 17.49
CA ARG A 309 -14.06 -4.64 18.35
C ARG A 309 -14.27 -4.49 19.85
N ASN A 310 -15.32 -3.81 20.30
CA ASN A 310 -15.56 -3.51 21.72
C ASN A 310 -16.90 -4.07 22.25
N THR A 311 -17.57 -4.91 21.46
CA THR A 311 -18.93 -5.36 21.77
C THR A 311 -19.03 -6.85 22.07
N GLY A 312 -17.90 -7.59 22.05
CA GLY A 312 -17.92 -9.07 22.10
C GLY A 312 -18.67 -9.67 20.92
N GLY A 313 -18.57 -9.00 19.76
CA GLY A 313 -19.30 -9.37 18.54
C GLY A 313 -18.70 -10.55 17.81
N HIS A 314 -19.25 -10.80 16.63
CA HIS A 314 -18.85 -11.90 15.75
C HIS A 314 -18.56 -11.36 14.35
N VAL A 315 -17.76 -12.10 13.61
CA VAL A 315 -17.54 -11.86 12.17
C VAL A 315 -17.68 -13.17 11.41
N GLU A 316 -18.36 -13.08 10.26
CA GLU A 316 -18.48 -14.21 9.34
C GLU A 316 -17.21 -14.30 8.47
N LEU A 317 -16.56 -15.47 8.48
CA LEU A 317 -15.40 -15.80 7.64
C LEU A 317 -15.66 -17.16 6.97
N ASP A 318 -15.66 -17.18 5.64
CA ASP A 318 -15.95 -18.39 4.82
C ASP A 318 -17.24 -19.12 5.25
N GLY A 319 -18.31 -18.36 5.53
CA GLY A 319 -19.64 -18.90 5.90
C GLY A 319 -19.75 -19.41 7.33
N GLN A 320 -18.81 -19.10 8.20
CA GLN A 320 -18.84 -19.44 9.64
C GLN A 320 -18.60 -18.22 10.51
N ASP A 321 -19.31 -18.17 11.65
CA ASP A 321 -19.17 -17.08 12.62
C ASP A 321 -18.04 -17.33 13.61
N TYR A 322 -17.21 -16.31 13.83
CA TYR A 322 -16.09 -16.29 14.76
C TYR A 322 -16.25 -15.16 15.79
N SER A 323 -16.16 -15.50 17.07
CA SER A 323 -16.20 -14.53 18.17
C SER A 323 -14.97 -13.64 18.15
N ILE A 324 -15.14 -12.35 18.40
CA ILE A 324 -14.05 -11.36 18.47
C ILE A 324 -13.71 -11.12 19.93
N ASN A 325 -12.80 -11.95 20.48
CA ASN A 325 -12.24 -11.79 21.83
C ASN A 325 -10.82 -11.17 21.79
N ALA A 326 -10.11 -11.30 20.66
CA ALA A 326 -8.82 -10.67 20.45
C ALA A 326 -8.94 -9.15 20.55
N GLU A 327 -7.91 -8.48 21.10
CA GLU A 327 -7.86 -7.01 21.08
C GLU A 327 -7.71 -6.52 19.63
N VAL A 328 -8.61 -5.62 19.21
CA VAL A 328 -8.58 -5.06 17.85
C VAL A 328 -8.22 -3.59 17.92
N ILE A 329 -7.08 -3.24 17.33
CA ILE A 329 -6.55 -1.88 17.29
C ILE A 329 -6.46 -1.40 15.83
N GLN A 330 -6.72 -0.12 15.63
CA GLN A 330 -6.46 0.57 14.37
C GLN A 330 -5.43 1.68 14.60
N LEU A 331 -4.34 1.66 13.86
CA LEU A 331 -3.40 2.75 13.77
C LEU A 331 -3.68 3.56 12.49
N SER A 332 -3.89 4.86 12.65
CA SER A 332 -3.93 5.80 11.55
C SER A 332 -2.51 6.16 11.09
N GLY A 333 -2.38 6.75 9.91
CA GLY A 333 -1.08 7.21 9.42
C GLY A 333 -0.25 6.17 8.65
N TYR A 334 -0.73 4.94 8.52
CA TYR A 334 -0.11 3.91 7.66
C TYR A 334 -0.84 3.74 6.32
N SER A 335 -1.72 4.66 5.96
CA SER A 335 -2.31 4.64 4.62
C SER A 335 -1.29 5.07 3.57
N ALA A 336 -1.34 4.43 2.39
CA ALA A 336 -0.53 4.84 1.26
C ALA A 336 -1.06 6.13 0.62
N HIS A 337 -2.37 6.39 0.74
CA HIS A 337 -2.99 7.55 0.11
C HIS A 337 -2.63 8.83 0.85
N ALA A 338 -2.49 9.88 0.08
CA ALA A 338 -2.39 11.25 0.55
C ALA A 338 -3.58 11.60 1.46
N ASP A 339 -3.33 12.32 2.54
CA ASP A 339 -4.37 12.83 3.42
C ASP A 339 -4.95 14.17 2.92
N GLN A 340 -5.89 14.76 3.66
CA GLN A 340 -6.52 16.02 3.26
C GLN A 340 -5.48 17.14 3.06
N GLN A 341 -4.50 17.26 3.96
CA GLN A 341 -3.46 18.29 3.84
C GLN A 341 -2.53 18.03 2.66
N ASP A 342 -2.17 16.79 2.41
CA ASP A 342 -1.34 16.41 1.28
C ASP A 342 -2.05 16.69 -0.05
N LEU A 343 -3.35 16.35 -0.15
CA LEU A 343 -4.17 16.64 -1.33
C LEU A 343 -4.31 18.15 -1.57
N LEU A 344 -4.55 18.94 -0.52
CA LEU A 344 -4.59 20.40 -0.62
C LEU A 344 -3.22 20.96 -1.03
N HIS A 345 -2.14 20.48 -0.43
CA HIS A 345 -0.79 20.88 -0.75
C HIS A 345 -0.42 20.57 -2.21
N PHE A 346 -0.81 19.40 -2.73
CA PHE A 346 -0.58 19.04 -4.14
C PHE A 346 -1.25 20.03 -5.11
N VAL A 347 -2.43 20.57 -4.75
CA VAL A 347 -3.12 21.61 -5.52
C VAL A 347 -2.46 22.99 -5.36
N GLU A 348 -2.07 23.35 -4.14
CA GLU A 348 -1.53 24.68 -3.82
C GLU A 348 -0.11 24.93 -4.34
N GLN A 349 0.65 23.89 -4.65
CA GLN A 349 1.99 24.02 -5.24
C GLN A 349 1.96 24.47 -6.70
N MET A 350 0.83 24.42 -7.38
CA MET A 350 0.71 24.86 -8.77
C MET A 350 0.96 26.37 -8.89
N ARG A 351 1.65 26.77 -9.95
CA ARG A 351 1.94 28.20 -10.25
C ARG A 351 0.67 29.02 -10.49
N SER A 352 -0.38 28.36 -10.98
CA SER A 352 -1.70 28.94 -11.21
C SER A 352 -2.78 27.92 -10.89
N PRO A 353 -3.95 28.36 -10.35
CA PRO A 353 -5.05 27.46 -10.07
C PRO A 353 -5.56 26.81 -11.36
N PRO A 354 -5.98 25.53 -11.32
CA PRO A 354 -6.57 24.88 -12.47
C PRO A 354 -7.96 25.46 -12.77
N GLU A 355 -8.35 25.42 -14.05
CA GLU A 355 -9.69 25.89 -14.48
C GLU A 355 -10.80 25.04 -13.83
N GLN A 356 -10.51 23.76 -13.58
CA GLN A 356 -11.43 22.84 -12.90
C GLN A 356 -10.66 21.72 -12.19
N ILE A 357 -11.13 21.37 -10.99
CA ILE A 357 -10.74 20.14 -10.26
C ILE A 357 -11.93 19.19 -10.29
N ARG A 358 -11.69 17.95 -10.68
CA ARG A 358 -12.67 16.85 -10.63
C ARG A 358 -12.24 15.84 -9.58
N LEU A 359 -13.04 15.70 -8.52
CA LEU A 359 -12.78 14.72 -7.46
C LEU A 359 -13.31 13.35 -7.85
N VAL A 360 -12.45 12.34 -7.76
CA VAL A 360 -12.75 10.94 -8.04
C VAL A 360 -12.22 10.09 -6.90
N HIS A 361 -12.47 8.81 -6.91
CA HIS A 361 -11.90 7.83 -5.96
C HIS A 361 -11.97 8.29 -4.50
N GLY A 362 -12.81 7.64 -3.72
CA GLY A 362 -13.11 7.97 -2.32
C GLY A 362 -14.61 7.96 -2.03
N ASP A 363 -14.93 7.86 -0.75
CA ASP A 363 -16.31 7.90 -0.27
C ASP A 363 -16.92 9.29 -0.51
N MET A 364 -18.25 9.37 -0.62
CA MET A 364 -18.94 10.62 -0.91
C MET A 364 -18.67 11.69 0.16
N ASP A 365 -18.60 11.30 1.43
CA ASP A 365 -18.34 12.22 2.54
C ASP A 365 -16.95 12.86 2.43
N ALA A 366 -15.94 12.07 2.06
CA ALA A 366 -14.58 12.55 1.82
C ALA A 366 -14.51 13.50 0.63
N LYS A 367 -15.19 13.17 -0.48
CA LYS A 367 -15.30 14.05 -1.66
C LYS A 367 -15.97 15.38 -1.32
N LEU A 368 -17.05 15.35 -0.55
CA LEU A 368 -17.79 16.58 -0.18
C LEU A 368 -16.95 17.49 0.72
N GLU A 369 -16.24 16.94 1.69
CA GLU A 369 -15.40 17.73 2.58
C GLU A 369 -14.19 18.32 1.83
N LEU A 370 -13.50 17.54 1.00
CA LEU A 370 -12.39 18.02 0.19
C LEU A 370 -12.87 19.11 -0.80
N LYS A 371 -14.03 18.90 -1.44
CA LYS A 371 -14.66 19.92 -2.29
C LYS A 371 -14.86 21.21 -1.53
N ARG A 372 -15.49 21.17 -0.35
CA ARG A 372 -15.72 22.35 0.50
C ARG A 372 -14.42 23.10 0.81
N LYS A 373 -13.35 22.38 1.14
CA LYS A 373 -12.02 22.95 1.41
C LYS A 373 -11.43 23.64 0.18
N LEU A 374 -11.43 22.98 -0.96
CA LEU A 374 -10.89 23.53 -2.21
C LEU A 374 -11.70 24.72 -2.71
N GLU A 375 -13.04 24.68 -2.62
CA GLU A 375 -13.91 25.81 -2.98
C GLU A 375 -13.69 27.02 -2.06
N SER A 376 -13.44 26.79 -0.76
CA SER A 376 -13.09 27.89 0.17
C SER A 376 -11.77 28.60 -0.18
N LYS A 377 -10.90 27.94 -0.96
CA LYS A 377 -9.66 28.49 -1.50
C LYS A 377 -9.80 29.07 -2.92
N GLY A 378 -11.02 29.13 -3.44
CA GLY A 378 -11.33 29.74 -4.74
C GLY A 378 -11.27 28.79 -5.93
N HIS A 379 -11.11 27.48 -5.72
CA HIS A 379 -11.08 26.52 -6.83
C HIS A 379 -12.48 26.14 -7.30
N LYS A 380 -12.63 25.90 -8.61
CA LYS A 380 -13.85 25.34 -9.19
C LYS A 380 -13.80 23.81 -9.10
N VAL A 381 -14.67 23.20 -8.30
CA VAL A 381 -14.63 21.77 -7.99
C VAL A 381 -15.92 21.05 -8.38
N VAL A 382 -15.80 19.92 -9.06
CA VAL A 382 -16.90 19.00 -9.38
C VAL A 382 -16.62 17.60 -8.83
N ILE A 383 -17.66 16.89 -8.47
CA ILE A 383 -17.56 15.47 -8.06
C ILE A 383 -17.81 14.62 -9.31
N GLY A 384 -16.88 13.68 -9.57
CA GLY A 384 -16.93 12.73 -10.67
C GLY A 384 -17.47 11.36 -10.25
#